data_1b4f8cfddd6113512c1d8f14a34d6180
#
_entry.id   1b4f8cfddd6113512c1d8f14a34d6180
#
_cell.length_a   1.000
_cell.length_b   1.000
_cell.length_c   1.000
_cell.angle_alpha   90.00
_cell.angle_beta   90.00
_cell.angle_gamma   90.00
#
_symmetry.space_group_name_H-M   'P 1'
#
loop_
_entity.id
_entity.type
_entity.pdbx_description
1 polymer ?
#
loop_
_entity_poly.entity_id
_entity_poly.type
_entity_poly.pdbx_seq_one_letter_code
_entity_poly.pdbx_strand_id
1 'polypeptide(L)'
;MRCLRVVLAACLLAAAAVTAGGCSATDEERTLVVLGPWTDGEEKPFLAALKGIEKRTGRSYVYKGTRSLRETLVAQLQAGAPPDVAIVSSPGDLTAYARAGDAYPLPESVVGAAVPPWAPAVTVDTKDGEARTHAYWAPVRLDLKSIVWSHAADTGKTPDWCLGVGSGATSGWPGTDWVEDLLLQRQGPAAYESWATGKTPWPETRPAWEQWAGILAANKGELGKEGLENGFELLKNGGYGLLNGGRCTHEHQGSFIRRHYTDDVLPTPTARFLGSDKSGKSGNSGKTGGTGRTGKAGGSGANAFEVSGDMAAVFKPSTAAWDLLGRLTSRAARDDWANAAKPGERPYFPGGTFGTLPQSQGTRDVQKLLEGAGQICLDASDAMPPTLRDAFYRAVLEFLGHPQDHDLLTRLLKQLEAERILQQREGAFVLDDLCDNPVGASP
;
A
#
# COMPACT_ATOMS: atom_id res chain seq x y z
N MET A 1 58.65 42.71 -27.27
CA MET A 1 57.24 42.31 -27.16
C MET A 1 56.81 41.18 -28.14
N ARG A 2 57.73 40.39 -28.68
CA ARG A 2 57.41 39.26 -29.59
C ARG A 2 57.62 37.88 -28.98
N CYS A 3 58.33 37.77 -27.85
CA CYS A 3 58.55 36.45 -27.17
C CYS A 3 57.43 36.03 -26.19
N LEU A 4 56.53 36.96 -25.77
CA LEU A 4 55.49 36.64 -24.79
C LEU A 4 54.21 36.05 -25.40
N ARG A 5 54.05 36.14 -26.74
CA ARG A 5 52.89 35.57 -27.44
C ARG A 5 53.01 34.09 -27.87
N VAL A 6 54.21 33.56 -27.87
CA VAL A 6 54.44 32.17 -28.26
C VAL A 6 54.29 31.20 -27.09
N VAL A 7 54.47 31.64 -25.84
CA VAL A 7 54.33 30.83 -24.63
C VAL A 7 52.86 30.64 -24.24
N LEU A 8 51.97 31.56 -24.56
CA LEU A 8 50.55 31.38 -24.26
C LEU A 8 49.82 30.47 -25.24
N ALA A 9 50.31 30.28 -26.44
CA ALA A 9 49.70 29.35 -27.44
C ALA A 9 50.07 27.87 -27.20
N ALA A 10 51.19 27.60 -26.52
CA ALA A 10 51.60 26.22 -26.18
C ALA A 10 50.90 25.65 -24.95
N CYS A 11 50.45 26.51 -24.02
CA CYS A 11 49.70 26.05 -22.84
C CYS A 11 48.20 25.76 -23.13
N LEU A 12 47.63 26.30 -24.19
CA LEU A 12 46.22 26.01 -24.57
C LEU A 12 46.05 24.73 -25.39
N LEU A 13 47.09 24.17 -25.94
CA LEU A 13 47.07 22.88 -26.69
C LEU A 13 47.33 21.65 -25.79
N ALA A 14 47.88 21.86 -24.58
CA ALA A 14 48.12 20.77 -23.63
C ALA A 14 46.89 20.50 -22.71
N ALA A 15 45.89 21.41 -22.64
CA ALA A 15 44.69 21.26 -21.84
C ALA A 15 43.55 20.52 -22.53
N ALA A 16 43.68 20.21 -23.86
CA ALA A 16 42.60 19.57 -24.63
C ALA A 16 42.74 18.03 -24.77
N ALA A 17 43.80 17.44 -24.16
CA ALA A 17 44.08 16.00 -24.33
C ALA A 17 43.77 15.14 -23.09
N VAL A 18 43.10 15.68 -22.05
CA VAL A 18 42.84 14.92 -20.80
C VAL A 18 41.34 14.61 -20.58
N THR A 19 40.47 14.86 -21.56
CA THR A 19 39.01 14.61 -21.40
C THR A 19 38.47 13.48 -22.30
N ALA A 20 39.26 12.50 -22.68
CA ALA A 20 38.77 11.36 -23.46
C ALA A 20 39.09 10.01 -22.77
N GLY A 21 38.96 9.94 -21.48
CA GLY A 21 39.03 8.72 -20.68
C GLY A 21 37.82 8.58 -19.76
N GLY A 22 36.64 8.89 -20.26
CA GLY A 22 35.39 8.48 -19.62
C GLY A 22 35.30 6.96 -19.82
N CYS A 23 35.68 6.17 -18.82
CA CYS A 23 35.25 4.80 -18.72
C CYS A 23 33.73 4.83 -18.67
N SER A 24 33.06 4.64 -19.80
CA SER A 24 31.68 4.20 -19.84
C SER A 24 31.71 2.82 -19.16
N ALA A 25 31.43 2.77 -17.85
CA ALA A 25 31.11 1.51 -17.22
C ALA A 25 30.00 0.90 -18.09
N THR A 26 30.23 -0.30 -18.59
CA THR A 26 29.19 -1.03 -19.31
C THR A 26 27.99 -1.15 -18.36
N ASP A 27 26.77 -1.21 -18.88
CA ASP A 27 25.55 -1.38 -18.07
C ASP A 27 25.64 -2.55 -17.07
N GLU A 28 26.58 -3.48 -17.31
CA GLU A 28 26.86 -4.64 -16.46
C GLU A 28 27.65 -4.30 -15.18
N GLU A 29 28.44 -3.24 -15.15
CA GLU A 29 29.30 -2.88 -13.97
C GLU A 29 28.66 -1.83 -13.06
N ARG A 30 27.57 -1.19 -13.47
CA ARG A 30 26.96 -0.11 -12.72
C ARG A 30 26.19 -0.65 -11.50
N THR A 31 26.43 -0.05 -10.32
CA THR A 31 25.64 -0.28 -9.13
C THR A 31 24.21 0.21 -9.34
N LEU A 32 23.21 -0.63 -9.12
CA LEU A 32 21.80 -0.27 -9.20
C LEU A 32 21.29 0.33 -7.89
N VAL A 33 20.46 1.37 -8.01
CA VAL A 33 19.84 2.06 -6.90
C VAL A 33 18.39 1.59 -6.72
N VAL A 34 18.07 1.11 -5.52
CA VAL A 34 16.71 0.79 -5.08
C VAL A 34 16.26 1.85 -4.08
N LEU A 35 15.23 2.61 -4.40
CA LEU A 35 14.58 3.54 -3.48
C LEU A 35 13.38 2.85 -2.81
N GLY A 36 13.19 3.03 -1.50
CA GLY A 36 12.07 2.40 -0.81
C GLY A 36 11.68 3.07 0.51
N PRO A 37 10.56 2.63 1.14
CA PRO A 37 9.98 3.32 2.30
C PRO A 37 10.63 2.95 3.64
N TRP A 38 11.39 1.87 3.70
CA TRP A 38 11.85 1.30 4.96
C TRP A 38 13.09 2.01 5.49
N THR A 39 13.03 2.43 6.77
CA THR A 39 14.10 3.11 7.50
C THR A 39 14.16 2.60 8.94
N ASP A 40 15.09 3.14 9.73
CA ASP A 40 15.16 2.94 11.19
C ASP A 40 15.29 1.47 11.63
N GLY A 41 15.87 0.64 10.76
CA GLY A 41 16.12 -0.78 11.00
C GLY A 41 15.10 -1.72 10.37
N GLU A 42 13.97 -1.21 9.87
CA GLU A 42 12.97 -1.98 9.13
C GLU A 42 13.54 -2.54 7.81
N GLU A 43 14.49 -1.82 7.20
CA GLU A 43 15.17 -2.20 5.96
C GLU A 43 16.10 -3.41 6.11
N LYS A 44 16.56 -3.75 7.31
CA LYS A 44 17.62 -4.76 7.53
C LYS A 44 17.32 -6.13 6.91
N PRO A 45 16.12 -6.71 7.06
CA PRO A 45 15.82 -8.00 6.43
C PRO A 45 15.79 -7.91 4.89
N PHE A 46 15.33 -6.78 4.33
CA PHE A 46 15.37 -6.54 2.89
C PHE A 46 16.81 -6.39 2.38
N LEU A 47 17.67 -5.71 3.12
CA LEU A 47 19.10 -5.63 2.78
C LEU A 47 19.76 -7.02 2.75
N ALA A 48 19.34 -7.96 3.59
CA ALA A 48 19.82 -9.34 3.52
C ALA A 48 19.38 -10.03 2.22
N ALA A 49 18.14 -9.80 1.75
CA ALA A 49 17.68 -10.28 0.46
C ALA A 49 18.49 -9.69 -0.70
N LEU A 50 18.72 -8.37 -0.70
CA LEU A 50 19.58 -7.72 -1.70
C LEU A 50 21.00 -8.29 -1.68
N LYS A 51 21.58 -8.52 -0.49
CA LYS A 51 22.91 -9.14 -0.36
C LYS A 51 22.95 -10.57 -0.89
N GLY A 52 21.87 -11.33 -0.70
CA GLY A 52 21.70 -12.65 -1.30
C GLY A 52 21.67 -12.59 -2.84
N ILE A 53 20.93 -11.63 -3.40
CA ILE A 53 20.90 -11.39 -4.86
C ILE A 53 22.30 -10.99 -5.35
N GLU A 54 22.98 -10.08 -4.66
CA GLU A 54 24.35 -9.64 -4.97
C GLU A 54 25.32 -10.81 -5.08
N LYS A 55 25.29 -11.73 -4.10
CA LYS A 55 26.13 -12.95 -4.12
C LYS A 55 25.83 -13.88 -5.30
N ARG A 56 24.57 -13.95 -5.74
CA ARG A 56 24.15 -14.82 -6.84
C ARG A 56 24.43 -14.22 -8.22
N THR A 57 24.49 -12.89 -8.32
CA THR A 57 24.65 -12.18 -9.60
C THR A 57 26.04 -11.59 -9.81
N GLY A 58 26.80 -11.37 -8.73
CA GLY A 58 28.05 -10.58 -8.76
C GLY A 58 27.82 -9.07 -8.92
N ARG A 59 26.56 -8.60 -8.96
CA ARG A 59 26.20 -7.19 -9.20
C ARG A 59 25.93 -6.49 -7.88
N SER A 60 26.37 -5.24 -7.76
CA SER A 60 26.14 -4.42 -6.55
C SER A 60 24.83 -3.65 -6.59
N TYR A 61 24.17 -3.58 -5.43
CA TYR A 61 22.92 -2.86 -5.23
C TYR A 61 23.03 -1.92 -4.02
N VAL A 62 22.46 -0.72 -4.14
CA VAL A 62 22.36 0.24 -3.06
C VAL A 62 20.89 0.54 -2.78
N TYR A 63 20.46 0.27 -1.55
CA TYR A 63 19.15 0.68 -1.07
C TYR A 63 19.22 2.07 -0.45
N LYS A 64 18.25 2.92 -0.80
CA LYS A 64 18.03 4.24 -0.21
C LYS A 64 16.63 4.27 0.40
N GLY A 65 16.56 4.25 1.73
CA GLY A 65 15.31 4.33 2.48
C GLY A 65 14.91 5.77 2.76
N THR A 66 13.61 6.08 2.66
CA THR A 66 13.05 7.38 3.04
C THR A 66 11.57 7.28 3.40
N ARG A 67 11.14 7.94 4.48
CA ARG A 67 9.72 8.06 4.83
C ARG A 67 8.98 9.05 3.92
N SER A 68 9.69 9.96 3.24
CA SER A 68 9.15 10.88 2.23
C SER A 68 9.39 10.31 0.82
N LEU A 69 8.94 9.08 0.59
CA LEU A 69 9.24 8.35 -0.65
C LEU A 69 8.72 9.06 -1.89
N ARG A 70 7.43 9.48 -1.87
CA ARG A 70 6.78 10.15 -3.00
C ARG A 70 7.48 11.45 -3.38
N GLU A 71 7.75 12.32 -2.40
CA GLU A 71 8.42 13.60 -2.62
C GLU A 71 9.84 13.38 -3.15
N THR A 72 10.55 12.40 -2.59
CA THR A 72 11.90 12.04 -3.02
C THR A 72 11.90 11.53 -4.47
N LEU A 73 10.99 10.64 -4.81
CA LEU A 73 10.88 10.07 -6.16
C LEU A 73 10.51 11.15 -7.17
N VAL A 74 9.52 11.99 -6.87
CA VAL A 74 9.12 13.13 -7.73
C VAL A 74 10.30 14.08 -7.96
N ALA A 75 11.06 14.44 -6.92
CA ALA A 75 12.22 15.30 -7.04
C ALA A 75 13.32 14.67 -7.92
N GLN A 76 13.56 13.36 -7.79
CA GLN A 76 14.54 12.64 -8.61
C GLN A 76 14.10 12.56 -10.09
N LEU A 77 12.82 12.31 -10.35
CA LEU A 77 12.24 12.31 -11.70
C LEU A 77 12.38 13.68 -12.36
N GLN A 78 12.02 14.76 -11.65
CA GLN A 78 12.16 16.14 -12.13
C GLN A 78 13.63 16.52 -12.40
N ALA A 79 14.55 16.00 -11.62
CA ALA A 79 15.99 16.21 -11.81
C ALA A 79 16.58 15.34 -12.93
N GLY A 80 15.80 14.48 -13.59
CA GLY A 80 16.29 13.52 -14.60
C GLY A 80 17.26 12.47 -14.04
N ALA A 81 17.18 12.20 -12.73
CA ALA A 81 18.05 11.24 -12.02
C ALA A 81 17.23 10.21 -11.22
N PRO A 82 16.29 9.47 -11.87
CA PRO A 82 15.47 8.48 -11.21
C PRO A 82 16.31 7.32 -10.63
N PRO A 83 15.79 6.62 -9.60
CA PRO A 83 16.36 5.34 -9.18
C PRO A 83 16.19 4.29 -10.30
N ASP A 84 16.91 3.19 -10.21
CA ASP A 84 16.70 2.07 -11.16
C ASP A 84 15.37 1.38 -10.85
N VAL A 85 15.12 1.11 -9.57
CA VAL A 85 13.90 0.51 -9.05
C VAL A 85 13.39 1.34 -7.87
N ALA A 86 12.09 1.59 -7.81
CA ALA A 86 11.47 2.11 -6.60
C ALA A 86 10.45 1.10 -6.04
N ILE A 87 10.34 1.05 -4.71
CA ILE A 87 9.36 0.25 -4.00
C ILE A 87 8.32 1.21 -3.43
N VAL A 88 7.11 1.16 -3.96
CA VAL A 88 6.01 2.11 -3.71
C VAL A 88 4.81 1.36 -3.18
N SER A 89 4.16 1.85 -2.13
CA SER A 89 3.02 1.16 -1.52
C SER A 89 1.69 1.50 -2.21
N SER A 90 1.62 2.58 -3.01
CA SER A 90 0.40 3.04 -3.67
C SER A 90 0.38 2.69 -5.16
N PRO A 91 -0.47 1.74 -5.59
CA PRO A 91 -0.73 1.49 -7.01
C PRO A 91 -1.27 2.69 -7.77
N GLY A 92 -2.03 3.58 -7.10
CA GLY A 92 -2.49 4.84 -7.69
C GLY A 92 -1.36 5.78 -8.08
N ASP A 93 -0.31 5.90 -7.25
CA ASP A 93 0.90 6.65 -7.60
C ASP A 93 1.65 5.96 -8.76
N LEU A 94 1.79 4.64 -8.73
CA LEU A 94 2.45 3.87 -9.80
C LEU A 94 1.73 4.05 -11.15
N THR A 95 0.40 4.07 -11.12
CA THR A 95 -0.42 4.35 -12.29
C THR A 95 -0.17 5.76 -12.84
N ALA A 96 -0.07 6.76 -11.96
CA ALA A 96 0.26 8.12 -12.37
C ALA A 96 1.65 8.19 -13.02
N TYR A 97 2.65 7.51 -12.47
CA TYR A 97 3.99 7.42 -13.08
C TYR A 97 3.98 6.66 -14.41
N ALA A 98 3.19 5.58 -14.54
CA ALA A 98 3.04 4.87 -15.81
C ALA A 98 2.43 5.76 -16.90
N ARG A 99 1.38 6.52 -16.58
CA ARG A 99 0.74 7.49 -17.49
C ARG A 99 1.69 8.62 -17.88
N ALA A 100 2.54 9.08 -16.97
CA ALA A 100 3.56 10.09 -17.26
C ALA A 100 4.73 9.55 -18.11
N GLY A 101 4.86 8.21 -18.23
CA GLY A 101 5.97 7.54 -18.90
C GLY A 101 7.24 7.50 -18.06
N ASP A 102 7.11 7.66 -16.74
CA ASP A 102 8.20 7.60 -15.75
C ASP A 102 8.43 6.19 -15.23
N ALA A 103 7.35 5.39 -15.08
CA ALA A 103 7.43 3.96 -14.80
C ALA A 103 7.31 3.16 -16.11
N TYR A 104 8.05 2.07 -16.23
CA TYR A 104 8.17 1.29 -17.45
C TYR A 104 7.43 -0.05 -17.35
N PRO A 105 6.76 -0.51 -18.45
CA PRO A 105 6.04 -1.77 -18.45
C PRO A 105 6.97 -2.96 -18.23
N LEU A 106 6.48 -3.98 -17.50
CA LEU A 106 7.23 -5.21 -17.27
C LEU A 106 7.41 -5.98 -18.58
N PRO A 107 8.63 -6.38 -18.94
CA PRO A 107 8.88 -7.22 -20.10
C PRO A 107 8.36 -8.65 -19.84
N GLU A 108 8.16 -9.42 -20.93
CA GLU A 108 7.65 -10.79 -20.87
C GLU A 108 8.41 -11.70 -19.90
N SER A 109 9.72 -11.47 -19.76
CA SER A 109 10.59 -12.24 -18.86
C SER A 109 10.26 -12.10 -17.35
N VAL A 110 9.57 -11.02 -16.96
CA VAL A 110 9.24 -10.73 -15.55
C VAL A 110 7.75 -10.43 -15.31
N VAL A 111 6.94 -10.37 -16.38
CA VAL A 111 5.49 -10.07 -16.25
C VAL A 111 4.77 -11.07 -15.36
N GLY A 112 5.21 -12.32 -15.28
CA GLY A 112 4.67 -13.34 -14.38
C GLY A 112 4.87 -13.04 -12.88
N ALA A 113 5.66 -12.01 -12.53
CA ALA A 113 5.79 -11.52 -11.17
C ALA A 113 4.64 -10.56 -10.76
N ALA A 114 3.91 -10.02 -11.73
CA ALA A 114 2.69 -9.22 -11.48
C ALA A 114 1.56 -10.15 -11.07
N VAL A 115 1.09 -10.01 -9.84
CA VAL A 115 0.07 -10.89 -9.24
C VAL A 115 -1.14 -10.05 -8.83
N PRO A 116 -2.35 -10.33 -9.39
CA PRO A 116 -3.58 -9.68 -8.94
C PRO A 116 -3.94 -10.03 -7.48
N PRO A 117 -4.67 -9.16 -6.77
CA PRO A 117 -5.07 -7.80 -7.16
C PRO A 117 -3.95 -6.76 -6.99
N TRP A 118 -2.78 -7.11 -6.42
CA TRP A 118 -1.70 -6.16 -6.10
C TRP A 118 -1.04 -5.51 -7.32
N ALA A 119 -0.98 -6.22 -8.44
CA ALA A 119 -0.37 -5.73 -9.69
C ALA A 119 -1.27 -6.03 -10.89
N PRO A 120 -2.43 -5.37 -11.00
CA PRO A 120 -3.28 -5.49 -12.18
C PRO A 120 -2.59 -4.93 -13.42
N ALA A 121 -3.01 -5.39 -14.59
CA ALA A 121 -2.62 -4.76 -15.84
C ALA A 121 -3.32 -3.40 -15.97
N VAL A 122 -2.57 -2.39 -16.41
CA VAL A 122 -3.03 -1.01 -16.53
C VAL A 122 -3.01 -0.59 -17.98
N THR A 123 -4.12 0.02 -18.45
CA THR A 123 -4.18 0.62 -19.78
C THR A 123 -3.78 2.08 -19.69
N VAL A 124 -2.71 2.44 -20.39
CA VAL A 124 -2.22 3.82 -20.48
C VAL A 124 -2.11 4.25 -21.94
N ASP A 125 -2.43 5.52 -22.20
CA ASP A 125 -2.19 6.14 -23.51
C ASP A 125 -0.70 6.39 -23.66
N THR A 126 -0.13 5.86 -24.71
CA THR A 126 1.28 6.08 -25.05
C THR A 126 1.45 7.40 -25.79
N LYS A 127 2.68 7.91 -25.86
CA LYS A 127 3.00 9.21 -26.52
C LYS A 127 2.63 9.24 -28.02
N ASP A 128 2.47 8.08 -28.64
CA ASP A 128 2.01 7.90 -30.02
C ASP A 128 0.47 7.85 -30.16
N GLY A 129 -0.26 7.99 -29.03
CA GLY A 129 -1.71 8.05 -28.99
C GLY A 129 -2.39 6.67 -29.04
N GLU A 130 -1.65 5.58 -28.87
CA GLU A 130 -2.18 4.23 -28.74
C GLU A 130 -2.39 3.88 -27.27
N ALA A 131 -3.55 3.31 -26.93
CA ALA A 131 -3.79 2.72 -25.63
C ALA A 131 -3.14 1.34 -25.54
N ARG A 132 -2.26 1.13 -24.55
CA ARG A 132 -1.61 -0.17 -24.34
C ARG A 132 -1.82 -0.64 -22.90
N THR A 133 -2.13 -1.93 -22.77
CA THR A 133 -2.36 -2.59 -21.49
C THR A 133 -1.15 -3.40 -21.09
N HIS A 134 -0.52 -3.04 -19.96
CA HIS A 134 0.65 -3.72 -19.43
C HIS A 134 0.61 -3.79 -17.90
N ALA A 135 1.33 -4.74 -17.31
CA ALA A 135 1.73 -4.66 -15.91
C ALA A 135 2.99 -3.78 -15.79
N TYR A 136 3.05 -2.94 -14.76
CA TYR A 136 4.14 -1.98 -14.53
C TYR A 136 4.94 -2.24 -13.26
N TRP A 137 4.42 -3.07 -12.37
CA TRP A 137 5.04 -3.38 -11.08
C TRP A 137 4.78 -4.81 -10.64
N ALA A 138 5.50 -5.26 -9.62
CA ALA A 138 5.30 -6.54 -8.99
C ALA A 138 5.31 -6.40 -7.46
N PRO A 139 4.42 -7.09 -6.72
CA PRO A 139 4.40 -7.05 -5.28
C PRO A 139 5.61 -7.77 -4.68
N VAL A 140 6.29 -7.09 -3.75
CA VAL A 140 7.46 -7.62 -3.04
C VAL A 140 7.18 -7.93 -1.57
N ARG A 141 6.17 -7.27 -0.97
CA ARG A 141 5.68 -7.52 0.38
C ARG A 141 4.17 -7.25 0.42
N LEU A 142 3.44 -8.02 1.22
CA LEU A 142 2.00 -7.90 1.40
C LEU A 142 1.67 -7.62 2.86
N ASP A 143 0.54 -6.94 3.08
CA ASP A 143 -0.04 -6.70 4.38
C ASP A 143 -1.56 -6.90 4.36
N LEU A 144 -2.10 -7.43 5.46
CA LEU A 144 -3.53 -7.55 5.73
C LEU A 144 -3.98 -6.34 6.53
N LYS A 145 -5.09 -5.71 6.12
CA LYS A 145 -5.62 -4.46 6.71
C LYS A 145 -6.84 -4.67 7.59
N SER A 146 -7.82 -5.43 7.18
CA SER A 146 -9.11 -5.64 7.87
C SER A 146 -9.00 -6.42 9.17
N ILE A 147 -8.12 -6.00 10.06
CA ILE A 147 -7.85 -6.64 11.36
C ILE A 147 -7.71 -5.66 12.50
N VAL A 148 -8.08 -6.14 13.68
CA VAL A 148 -7.95 -5.46 14.97
C VAL A 148 -6.98 -6.24 15.84
N TRP A 149 -6.00 -5.57 16.36
CA TRP A 149 -5.01 -6.11 17.29
C TRP A 149 -5.45 -5.89 18.74
N SER A 150 -5.27 -6.89 19.60
CA SER A 150 -5.48 -6.79 21.04
C SER A 150 -4.61 -7.79 21.79
N HIS A 151 -4.30 -7.53 23.06
CA HIS A 151 -3.72 -8.55 23.90
C HIS A 151 -4.69 -9.72 24.06
N ALA A 152 -4.18 -10.95 24.15
CA ALA A 152 -4.99 -12.16 24.33
C ALA A 152 -5.95 -12.06 25.54
N ALA A 153 -5.55 -11.36 26.59
CA ALA A 153 -6.37 -11.10 27.77
C ALA A 153 -7.54 -10.14 27.50
N ASP A 154 -7.52 -9.38 26.42
CA ASP A 154 -8.52 -8.41 26.04
C ASP A 154 -9.42 -8.88 24.88
N THR A 155 -9.05 -10.00 24.24
CA THR A 155 -9.84 -10.62 23.18
C THR A 155 -11.25 -10.93 23.69
N GLY A 156 -12.26 -10.38 23.00
CA GLY A 156 -13.67 -10.56 23.38
C GLY A 156 -14.20 -9.57 24.43
N LYS A 157 -13.37 -8.68 24.95
CA LYS A 157 -13.84 -7.54 25.77
C LYS A 157 -14.43 -6.44 24.86
N THR A 158 -15.22 -5.56 25.45
CA THR A 158 -15.65 -4.32 24.80
C THR A 158 -14.41 -3.51 24.44
N PRO A 159 -14.25 -3.09 23.17
CA PRO A 159 -13.07 -2.34 22.76
C PRO A 159 -12.95 -0.99 23.45
N ASP A 160 -11.77 -0.70 23.97
CA ASP A 160 -11.26 0.65 24.20
C ASP A 160 -10.26 0.91 23.05
N TRP A 161 -10.67 1.75 22.10
CA TRP A 161 -9.97 1.87 20.82
C TRP A 161 -8.69 2.70 20.91
N CYS A 162 -7.63 2.23 20.28
CA CYS A 162 -6.45 3.01 19.99
C CYS A 162 -6.63 3.70 18.64
N LEU A 163 -6.21 4.95 18.53
CA LEU A 163 -6.18 5.67 17.27
C LEU A 163 -4.96 6.60 17.21
N GLY A 164 -4.28 6.58 16.09
CA GLY A 164 -3.23 7.52 15.72
C GLY A 164 -3.24 7.68 14.21
N VAL A 165 -3.33 8.93 13.73
CA VAL A 165 -3.40 9.21 12.29
C VAL A 165 -2.22 10.02 11.76
N GLY A 166 -1.27 10.39 12.64
CA GLY A 166 -0.08 11.13 12.27
C GLY A 166 0.92 10.25 11.51
N SER A 167 1.28 10.66 10.28
CA SER A 167 2.25 9.97 9.40
C SER A 167 2.97 10.96 8.49
N GLY A 168 3.38 12.13 9.02
CA GLY A 168 4.02 13.16 8.19
C GLY A 168 3.14 13.63 7.04
N ALA A 169 3.65 13.59 5.82
CA ALA A 169 2.95 14.03 4.61
C ALA A 169 1.72 13.17 4.27
N THR A 170 1.67 11.94 4.75
CA THR A 170 0.54 10.99 4.53
C THR A 170 -0.38 10.88 5.73
N SER A 171 -0.34 11.84 6.69
CA SER A 171 -1.24 11.83 7.84
C SER A 171 -2.70 11.74 7.40
N GLY A 172 -3.46 10.89 8.08
CA GLY A 172 -4.86 10.60 7.77
C GLY A 172 -5.09 9.17 7.24
N TRP A 173 -4.08 8.52 6.62
CA TRP A 173 -4.25 7.19 6.04
C TRP A 173 -4.77 6.12 7.04
N PRO A 174 -4.41 6.11 8.34
CA PRO A 174 -4.98 5.10 9.22
C PRO A 174 -6.49 5.30 9.47
N GLY A 175 -6.99 6.51 9.20
CA GLY A 175 -8.42 6.78 9.30
C GLY A 175 -9.16 6.50 7.98
N THR A 176 -8.50 6.56 6.82
CA THR A 176 -9.10 6.05 5.58
C THR A 176 -9.31 4.56 5.65
N ASP A 177 -8.35 3.79 6.19
CA ASP A 177 -8.47 2.35 6.43
C ASP A 177 -9.74 2.00 7.25
N TRP A 178 -10.12 2.83 8.23
CA TRP A 178 -11.37 2.64 8.97
C TRP A 178 -12.61 2.79 8.08
N VAL A 179 -12.65 3.84 7.26
CA VAL A 179 -13.80 4.09 6.36
C VAL A 179 -13.89 3.00 5.30
N GLU A 180 -12.75 2.61 4.74
CA GLU A 180 -12.60 1.60 3.71
C GLU A 180 -13.06 0.23 4.21
N ASP A 181 -12.52 -0.21 5.33
CA ASP A 181 -12.89 -1.51 5.91
C ASP A 181 -14.36 -1.55 6.36
N LEU A 182 -14.88 -0.46 6.97
CA LEU A 182 -16.30 -0.36 7.30
C LEU A 182 -17.19 -0.47 6.04
N LEU A 183 -16.78 0.14 4.93
CA LEU A 183 -17.50 0.06 3.66
C LEU A 183 -17.45 -1.36 3.10
N LEU A 184 -16.26 -1.98 3.08
CA LEU A 184 -16.06 -3.36 2.63
C LEU A 184 -16.94 -4.35 3.41
N GLN A 185 -16.90 -4.26 4.75
CA GLN A 185 -17.66 -5.17 5.62
C GLN A 185 -19.18 -4.99 5.52
N ARG A 186 -19.66 -3.76 5.26
CA ARG A 186 -21.09 -3.47 5.15
C ARG A 186 -21.68 -3.76 3.79
N GLN A 187 -21.00 -3.35 2.74
CA GLN A 187 -21.53 -3.34 1.37
C GLN A 187 -20.96 -4.48 0.51
N GLY A 188 -19.89 -5.09 0.98
CA GLY A 188 -19.19 -6.19 0.30
C GLY A 188 -18.24 -5.73 -0.81
N PRO A 189 -17.46 -6.68 -1.36
CA PRO A 189 -16.37 -6.41 -2.30
C PRO A 189 -16.80 -5.67 -3.56
N ALA A 190 -17.93 -6.02 -4.17
CA ALA A 190 -18.39 -5.40 -5.41
C ALA A 190 -18.74 -3.90 -5.25
N ALA A 191 -19.35 -3.52 -4.13
CA ALA A 191 -19.66 -2.12 -3.85
C ALA A 191 -18.39 -1.35 -3.47
N TYR A 192 -17.49 -1.96 -2.69
CA TYR A 192 -16.19 -1.43 -2.35
C TYR A 192 -15.37 -1.11 -3.60
N GLU A 193 -15.22 -2.09 -4.51
CA GLU A 193 -14.49 -1.91 -5.75
C GLU A 193 -15.12 -0.85 -6.65
N SER A 194 -16.44 -0.83 -6.78
CA SER A 194 -17.15 0.19 -7.55
C SER A 194 -16.86 1.60 -7.04
N TRP A 195 -16.75 1.77 -5.71
CA TRP A 195 -16.40 3.04 -5.12
C TRP A 195 -14.90 3.37 -5.29
N ALA A 196 -14.01 2.44 -5.00
CA ALA A 196 -12.57 2.62 -5.13
C ALA A 196 -12.14 2.97 -6.56
N THR A 197 -12.81 2.40 -7.56
CA THR A 197 -12.60 2.67 -9.00
C THR A 197 -13.37 3.90 -9.53
N GLY A 198 -13.97 4.69 -8.64
CA GLY A 198 -14.64 5.94 -8.98
C GLY A 198 -16.01 5.79 -9.64
N LYS A 199 -16.59 4.60 -9.71
CA LYS A 199 -17.91 4.33 -10.32
C LYS A 199 -19.06 4.72 -9.40
N THR A 200 -18.88 4.65 -8.08
CA THR A 200 -19.87 5.00 -7.05
C THR A 200 -19.59 6.39 -6.47
N PRO A 201 -20.61 7.26 -6.32
CA PRO A 201 -20.47 8.59 -5.72
C PRO A 201 -20.08 8.55 -4.24
N TRP A 202 -19.26 9.49 -3.78
CA TRP A 202 -18.83 9.62 -2.37
C TRP A 202 -19.98 9.76 -1.36
N PRO A 203 -21.09 10.46 -1.63
CA PRO A 203 -22.22 10.48 -0.68
C PRO A 203 -22.79 9.12 -0.30
N GLU A 204 -22.58 8.08 -1.10
CA GLU A 204 -23.02 6.71 -0.83
C GLU A 204 -22.14 6.02 0.25
N THR A 205 -20.97 6.57 0.56
CA THR A 205 -20.10 6.07 1.64
C THR A 205 -20.51 6.60 3.02
N ARG A 206 -21.45 7.55 3.09
CA ARG A 206 -21.91 8.17 4.36
C ARG A 206 -22.19 7.16 5.48
N PRO A 207 -22.82 6.01 5.26
CA PRO A 207 -23.08 5.05 6.33
C PRO A 207 -21.82 4.51 7.02
N ALA A 208 -20.69 4.39 6.29
CA ALA A 208 -19.42 3.98 6.86
C ALA A 208 -18.84 5.07 7.77
N TRP A 209 -18.87 6.33 7.34
CA TRP A 209 -18.44 7.48 8.14
C TRP A 209 -19.29 7.65 9.43
N GLU A 210 -20.61 7.51 9.33
CA GLU A 210 -21.52 7.59 10.48
C GLU A 210 -21.31 6.44 11.47
N GLN A 211 -20.98 5.24 10.97
CA GLN A 211 -20.61 4.11 11.82
C GLN A 211 -19.28 4.38 12.54
N TRP A 212 -18.30 4.94 11.82
CA TRP A 212 -17.04 5.35 12.44
C TRP A 212 -17.24 6.44 13.47
N ALA A 213 -18.08 7.44 13.19
CA ALA A 213 -18.48 8.45 14.19
C ALA A 213 -19.04 7.81 15.47
N GLY A 214 -19.84 6.74 15.34
CA GLY A 214 -20.34 5.97 16.49
C GLY A 214 -19.22 5.29 17.28
N ILE A 215 -18.21 4.72 16.62
CA ILE A 215 -17.01 4.15 17.26
C ILE A 215 -16.22 5.24 17.99
N LEU A 216 -16.00 6.38 17.33
CA LEU A 216 -15.27 7.52 17.89
C LEU A 216 -15.96 8.13 19.13
N ALA A 217 -17.29 8.05 19.18
CA ALA A 217 -18.08 8.54 20.33
C ALA A 217 -18.00 7.61 21.55
N ALA A 218 -17.70 6.31 21.36
CA ALA A 218 -17.73 5.32 22.44
C ALA A 218 -16.72 5.61 23.57
N ASN A 219 -15.56 6.17 23.28
CA ASN A 219 -14.51 6.53 24.23
C ASN A 219 -14.70 7.95 24.80
N LYS A 220 -15.90 8.27 25.31
CA LYS A 220 -16.24 9.61 25.83
C LYS A 220 -16.12 10.74 24.81
N GLY A 221 -16.05 10.43 23.51
CA GLY A 221 -15.92 11.39 22.42
C GLY A 221 -14.53 12.03 22.25
N GLU A 222 -13.52 11.55 22.98
CA GLU A 222 -12.15 12.10 22.90
C GLU A 222 -11.27 11.37 21.86
N LEU A 223 -11.68 10.18 21.38
CA LEU A 223 -10.85 9.32 20.53
C LEU A 223 -10.39 10.01 19.24
N GLY A 224 -11.27 10.79 18.60
CA GLY A 224 -10.91 11.53 17.39
C GLY A 224 -9.80 12.55 17.64
N LYS A 225 -9.91 13.28 18.74
CA LYS A 225 -8.93 14.26 19.18
C LYS A 225 -7.58 13.63 19.53
N GLU A 226 -7.62 12.51 20.29
CA GLU A 226 -6.44 11.74 20.63
C GLU A 226 -5.76 11.19 19.40
N GLY A 227 -6.54 10.72 18.41
CA GLY A 227 -6.03 10.22 17.12
C GLY A 227 -5.27 11.29 16.33
N LEU A 228 -5.75 12.54 16.34
CA LEU A 228 -5.05 13.67 15.69
C LEU A 228 -3.71 14.02 16.35
N GLU A 229 -3.58 13.74 17.66
CA GLU A 229 -2.36 14.03 18.42
C GLU A 229 -1.34 12.89 18.40
N ASN A 230 -1.74 11.68 18.02
CA ASN A 230 -0.89 10.49 18.02
C ASN A 230 -0.40 10.16 16.60
N GLY A 231 0.87 9.73 16.52
CA GLY A 231 1.37 9.04 15.33
C GLY A 231 0.73 7.65 15.20
N PHE A 232 0.67 7.11 13.98
CA PHE A 232 0.06 5.80 13.74
C PHE A 232 0.80 4.64 14.44
N GLU A 233 2.08 4.80 14.73
CA GLU A 233 2.89 3.79 15.42
C GLU A 233 3.65 4.36 16.63
N LEU A 234 3.68 5.70 16.81
CA LEU A 234 4.51 6.36 17.80
C LEU A 234 3.71 6.74 19.06
N LEU A 235 4.23 6.36 20.21
CA LEU A 235 3.75 6.83 21.50
C LEU A 235 4.33 8.22 21.83
N LYS A 236 3.60 9.05 22.57
CA LYS A 236 4.06 10.37 23.02
C LYS A 236 5.36 10.34 23.83
N ASN A 237 5.71 9.20 24.45
CA ASN A 237 6.95 8.99 25.20
C ASN A 237 8.10 8.46 24.35
N GLY A 238 7.93 8.33 23.02
CA GLY A 238 8.96 7.85 22.10
C GLY A 238 9.00 6.33 21.91
N GLY A 239 8.06 5.58 22.49
CA GLY A 239 7.88 4.15 22.21
C GLY A 239 7.06 3.90 20.94
N TYR A 240 6.96 2.63 20.54
CA TYR A 240 6.24 2.20 19.33
C TYR A 240 5.09 1.26 19.69
N GLY A 241 4.02 1.29 18.86
CA GLY A 241 2.82 0.48 19.01
C GLY A 241 1.85 1.05 20.05
N LEU A 242 0.65 1.46 19.64
CA LEU A 242 -0.29 2.17 20.52
C LEU A 242 -0.75 1.31 21.70
N LEU A 243 -0.91 -0.01 21.51
CA LEU A 243 -1.25 -0.97 22.58
C LEU A 243 -0.21 -0.99 23.70
N ASN A 244 1.07 -0.80 23.39
CA ASN A 244 2.14 -0.76 24.39
C ASN A 244 2.05 0.43 25.33
N GLY A 245 1.24 1.43 24.99
CA GLY A 245 0.94 2.58 25.86
C GLY A 245 0.02 2.25 27.03
N GLY A 246 -0.69 1.12 26.99
CA GLY A 246 -1.58 0.66 28.05
C GLY A 246 -2.82 1.54 28.32
N ARG A 247 -3.13 2.48 27.39
CA ARG A 247 -4.25 3.42 27.51
C ARG A 247 -5.49 2.99 26.72
N CYS A 248 -5.34 2.02 25.86
CA CYS A 248 -6.34 1.45 24.98
C CYS A 248 -6.09 -0.06 24.84
N THR A 249 -7.04 -0.82 24.34
CA THR A 249 -7.00 -2.28 24.32
C THR A 249 -7.13 -2.88 22.91
N HIS A 250 -7.63 -2.11 21.94
CA HIS A 250 -7.89 -2.58 20.59
C HIS A 250 -7.40 -1.56 19.56
N GLU A 251 -6.65 -2.02 18.59
CA GLU A 251 -6.10 -1.19 17.51
C GLU A 251 -6.46 -1.76 16.15
N HIS A 252 -7.20 -1.02 15.34
CA HIS A 252 -7.41 -1.32 13.93
C HIS A 252 -6.19 -0.84 13.16
N GLN A 253 -5.40 -1.78 12.60
CA GLN A 253 -4.16 -1.47 11.93
C GLN A 253 -3.67 -2.62 11.06
N GLY A 254 -2.97 -2.32 9.98
CA GLY A 254 -2.38 -3.31 9.08
C GLY A 254 -1.40 -4.27 9.77
N SER A 255 -1.17 -5.41 9.14
CA SER A 255 -0.36 -6.50 9.71
C SER A 255 1.11 -6.14 9.96
N PHE A 256 1.62 -5.07 9.36
CA PHE A 256 2.99 -4.56 9.58
C PHE A 256 3.22 -4.06 11.01
N ILE A 257 2.16 -3.61 11.75
CA ILE A 257 2.29 -3.07 13.10
C ILE A 257 2.75 -4.11 14.12
N ARG A 258 2.53 -5.41 13.85
CA ARG A 258 2.89 -6.53 14.74
C ARG A 258 4.36 -6.55 15.14
N ARG A 259 5.24 -5.92 14.35
CA ARG A 259 6.67 -5.80 14.66
C ARG A 259 6.95 -5.10 15.99
N HIS A 260 6.01 -4.30 16.46
CA HIS A 260 6.11 -3.56 17.71
C HIS A 260 5.51 -4.31 18.89
N TYR A 261 4.87 -5.46 18.65
CA TYR A 261 4.10 -6.19 19.65
C TYR A 261 4.74 -7.50 20.06
N THR A 262 4.43 -7.90 21.29
CA THR A 262 4.77 -9.21 21.86
C THR A 262 3.84 -10.30 21.32
N ASP A 263 4.22 -11.58 21.54
CA ASP A 263 3.51 -12.74 20.98
C ASP A 263 2.09 -12.93 21.52
N ASP A 264 1.72 -12.25 22.59
CA ASP A 264 0.37 -12.24 23.18
C ASP A 264 -0.57 -11.22 22.55
N VAL A 265 -0.10 -10.37 21.62
CA VAL A 265 -0.96 -9.49 20.82
C VAL A 265 -1.38 -10.23 19.55
N LEU A 266 -2.69 -10.43 19.40
CA LEU A 266 -3.27 -11.29 18.37
C LEU A 266 -4.24 -10.51 17.47
N PRO A 267 -4.32 -10.86 16.17
CA PRO A 267 -5.26 -10.25 15.24
C PRO A 267 -6.65 -10.89 15.32
N THR A 268 -7.66 -10.07 15.20
CA THR A 268 -9.08 -10.48 15.07
C THR A 268 -9.67 -9.77 13.84
N PRO A 269 -10.39 -10.46 12.94
CA PRO A 269 -11.05 -9.79 11.82
C PRO A 269 -11.97 -8.66 12.27
N THR A 270 -11.91 -7.50 11.63
CA THR A 270 -12.71 -6.30 11.97
C THR A 270 -14.21 -6.60 11.94
N ALA A 271 -14.66 -7.47 11.03
CA ALA A 271 -16.05 -7.91 10.95
C ALA A 271 -16.66 -8.39 12.29
N ARG A 272 -15.83 -8.88 13.22
CA ARG A 272 -16.30 -9.34 14.53
C ARG A 272 -16.74 -8.21 15.47
N PHE A 273 -16.27 -6.99 15.22
CA PHE A 273 -16.57 -5.81 16.06
C PHE A 273 -17.72 -4.99 15.50
N LEU A 274 -18.17 -5.25 14.27
CA LEU A 274 -19.14 -4.39 13.58
C LEU A 274 -20.60 -4.75 13.80
N GLY A 275 -20.90 -5.73 14.64
CA GLY A 275 -22.26 -6.16 14.96
C GLY A 275 -23.04 -6.63 13.71
N SER A 276 -23.74 -7.74 13.77
CA SER A 276 -24.69 -8.09 12.71
C SER A 276 -25.85 -7.06 12.75
N ASP A 277 -26.00 -6.24 11.72
CA ASP A 277 -27.21 -5.44 11.54
C ASP A 277 -28.44 -6.36 11.55
N LYS A 278 -29.15 -6.38 12.67
CA LYS A 278 -30.44 -7.09 12.79
C LYS A 278 -31.57 -6.38 12.01
N SER A 279 -31.26 -5.50 11.07
CA SER A 279 -32.25 -4.77 10.28
C SER A 279 -32.71 -5.49 9.02
N GLY A 280 -32.35 -6.75 8.82
CA GLY A 280 -33.00 -7.62 7.85
C GLY A 280 -34.41 -7.96 8.33
N LYS A 281 -35.38 -7.07 8.15
CA LYS A 281 -36.81 -7.40 8.24
C LYS A 281 -37.06 -8.58 7.32
N SER A 282 -37.27 -9.77 7.92
CA SER A 282 -37.84 -10.92 7.24
C SER A 282 -39.21 -10.54 6.68
N GLY A 283 -39.24 -10.10 5.44
CA GLY A 283 -40.45 -9.95 4.69
C GLY A 283 -41.05 -11.34 4.44
N ASN A 284 -42.16 -11.60 5.10
CA ASN A 284 -42.97 -12.79 4.89
C ASN A 284 -43.43 -12.83 3.41
N SER A 285 -42.72 -13.60 2.59
CA SER A 285 -43.07 -13.79 1.18
C SER A 285 -43.90 -15.04 1.01
N GLY A 286 -45.20 -14.82 0.73
CA GLY A 286 -46.12 -15.86 0.30
C GLY A 286 -45.61 -16.58 -0.95
N LYS A 287 -45.88 -17.90 -0.98
CA LYS A 287 -45.61 -18.81 -2.12
C LYS A 287 -46.27 -18.31 -3.39
N THR A 288 -45.50 -18.03 -4.43
CA THR A 288 -45.93 -18.23 -5.82
C THR A 288 -44.73 -18.75 -6.62
N GLY A 289 -44.93 -19.89 -7.29
CA GLY A 289 -43.89 -20.55 -8.09
C GLY A 289 -43.59 -19.77 -9.38
N GLY A 290 -42.30 -19.68 -9.67
CA GLY A 290 -41.78 -19.13 -10.93
C GLY A 290 -40.33 -19.53 -11.08
N THR A 291 -40.03 -20.39 -12.05
CA THR A 291 -38.70 -20.76 -12.51
C THR A 291 -37.99 -19.55 -13.10
N GLY A 292 -36.91 -19.05 -12.46
CA GLY A 292 -36.14 -17.94 -13.00
C GLY A 292 -34.83 -17.80 -12.27
N ARG A 293 -33.75 -18.00 -12.98
CA ARG A 293 -32.32 -17.72 -12.79
C ARG A 293 -31.95 -17.10 -11.42
N THR A 294 -31.25 -17.86 -10.61
CA THR A 294 -30.67 -17.43 -9.35
C THR A 294 -29.57 -16.40 -9.60
N GLY A 295 -29.90 -15.11 -9.50
CA GLY A 295 -28.94 -14.09 -9.18
C GLY A 295 -28.51 -14.31 -7.74
N LYS A 296 -27.23 -14.61 -7.48
CA LYS A 296 -26.66 -14.65 -6.15
C LYS A 296 -26.87 -13.28 -5.50
N ALA A 297 -27.72 -13.21 -4.49
CA ALA A 297 -27.82 -12.07 -3.60
C ALA A 297 -26.44 -11.84 -2.95
N GLY A 298 -25.96 -10.60 -2.92
CA GLY A 298 -24.68 -10.22 -2.35
C GLY A 298 -24.55 -10.75 -0.93
N GLY A 299 -23.56 -11.62 -0.72
CA GLY A 299 -23.17 -12.10 0.60
C GLY A 299 -22.53 -10.95 1.38
N SER A 300 -22.83 -10.87 2.66
CA SER A 300 -22.12 -9.98 3.61
C SER A 300 -20.60 -10.14 3.46
N GLY A 301 -19.85 -9.04 3.55
CA GLY A 301 -18.37 -9.02 3.45
C GLY A 301 -17.62 -9.79 4.56
N ALA A 302 -18.31 -10.63 5.33
CA ALA A 302 -17.78 -11.33 6.50
C ALA A 302 -16.52 -12.18 6.29
N ASN A 303 -16.15 -12.46 5.03
CA ASN A 303 -14.92 -13.18 4.66
C ASN A 303 -14.13 -12.44 3.56
N ALA A 304 -14.34 -11.15 3.43
CA ALA A 304 -13.56 -10.28 2.57
C ALA A 304 -12.59 -9.46 3.42
N PHE A 305 -11.36 -9.32 2.94
CA PHE A 305 -10.31 -8.60 3.64
C PHE A 305 -9.70 -7.54 2.74
N GLU A 306 -9.47 -6.38 3.29
CA GLU A 306 -8.63 -5.37 2.69
C GLU A 306 -7.16 -5.75 2.84
N VAL A 307 -6.40 -5.55 1.76
CA VAL A 307 -4.97 -5.84 1.70
C VAL A 307 -4.22 -4.66 1.09
N SER A 308 -2.97 -4.51 1.48
CA SER A 308 -2.04 -3.59 0.86
C SER A 308 -0.72 -4.31 0.56
N GLY A 309 0.24 -3.60 0.01
CA GLY A 309 1.57 -4.16 -0.20
C GLY A 309 2.56 -3.13 -0.71
N ASP A 310 3.81 -3.54 -0.75
CA ASP A 310 4.89 -2.77 -1.35
C ASP A 310 5.21 -3.34 -2.74
N MET A 311 5.17 -2.48 -3.76
CA MET A 311 5.27 -2.82 -5.17
C MET A 311 6.60 -2.32 -5.73
N ALA A 312 7.40 -3.19 -6.34
CA ALA A 312 8.60 -2.79 -7.07
C ALA A 312 8.26 -2.42 -8.50
N ALA A 313 8.71 -1.26 -8.95
CA ALA A 313 8.60 -0.78 -10.33
C ALA A 313 9.94 -0.25 -10.84
N VAL A 314 10.16 -0.30 -12.15
CA VAL A 314 11.38 0.18 -12.81
C VAL A 314 11.16 1.62 -13.30
N PHE A 315 12.05 2.53 -12.89
CA PHE A 315 12.05 3.94 -13.26
C PHE A 315 13.22 4.33 -14.17
N LYS A 316 14.22 3.45 -14.28
CA LYS A 316 15.33 3.57 -15.23
C LYS A 316 15.55 2.22 -15.92
N PRO A 317 15.01 2.03 -17.15
CA PRO A 317 14.99 0.74 -17.79
C PRO A 317 16.40 0.29 -18.19
N SER A 318 16.75 -0.93 -17.82
CA SER A 318 17.94 -1.67 -18.24
C SER A 318 17.71 -3.16 -18.02
N THR A 319 18.43 -4.02 -18.74
CA THR A 319 18.39 -5.46 -18.52
C THR A 319 18.65 -5.81 -17.05
N ALA A 320 19.56 -5.08 -16.42
CA ALA A 320 19.92 -5.28 -15.03
C ALA A 320 18.79 -4.88 -14.05
N ALA A 321 18.04 -3.79 -14.32
CA ALA A 321 16.90 -3.38 -13.50
C ALA A 321 15.75 -4.40 -13.58
N TRP A 322 15.48 -4.93 -14.76
CA TRP A 322 14.48 -6.00 -14.96
C TRP A 322 14.88 -7.30 -14.27
N ASP A 323 16.16 -7.71 -14.40
CA ASP A 323 16.69 -8.89 -13.70
C ASP A 323 16.56 -8.71 -12.17
N LEU A 324 16.90 -7.53 -11.65
CA LEU A 324 16.72 -7.22 -10.22
C LEU A 324 15.26 -7.37 -9.78
N LEU A 325 14.31 -6.79 -10.50
CA LEU A 325 12.88 -6.89 -10.18
C LEU A 325 12.41 -8.35 -10.15
N GLY A 326 12.75 -9.15 -11.17
CA GLY A 326 12.43 -10.57 -11.21
C GLY A 326 13.07 -11.36 -10.06
N ARG A 327 14.29 -10.99 -9.64
CA ARG A 327 14.96 -11.63 -8.48
C ARG A 327 14.35 -11.23 -7.15
N LEU A 328 13.92 -9.98 -6.98
CA LEU A 328 13.23 -9.53 -5.76
C LEU A 328 11.96 -10.35 -5.48
N THR A 329 11.26 -10.76 -6.53
CA THR A 329 10.06 -11.59 -6.44
C THR A 329 10.34 -13.10 -6.40
N SER A 330 11.60 -13.51 -6.56
CA SER A 330 11.98 -14.92 -6.54
C SER A 330 11.89 -15.54 -5.15
N ARG A 331 11.64 -16.87 -5.11
CA ARG A 331 11.64 -17.62 -3.85
C ARG A 331 12.93 -17.43 -3.05
N ALA A 332 14.09 -17.46 -3.72
CA ALA A 332 15.38 -17.32 -3.04
C ALA A 332 15.54 -15.97 -2.31
N ALA A 333 15.07 -14.87 -2.90
CA ALA A 333 15.11 -13.58 -2.24
C ALA A 333 14.09 -13.49 -1.09
N ARG A 334 12.89 -14.06 -1.26
CA ARG A 334 11.88 -14.17 -0.21
C ARG A 334 12.38 -14.98 0.99
N ASP A 335 13.05 -16.10 0.73
CA ASP A 335 13.67 -16.94 1.76
C ASP A 335 14.79 -16.17 2.50
N ASP A 336 15.67 -15.47 1.78
CA ASP A 336 16.71 -14.62 2.38
C ASP A 336 16.10 -13.54 3.28
N TRP A 337 15.02 -12.88 2.82
CA TRP A 337 14.31 -11.85 3.59
C TRP A 337 13.65 -12.43 4.84
N ALA A 338 12.88 -13.51 4.69
CA ALA A 338 12.18 -14.15 5.80
C ALA A 338 13.14 -14.72 6.85
N ASN A 339 14.29 -15.28 6.42
CA ASN A 339 15.33 -15.77 7.32
C ASN A 339 16.00 -14.67 8.15
N ALA A 340 16.17 -13.49 7.57
CA ALA A 340 16.78 -12.35 8.24
C ALA A 340 15.83 -11.59 9.16
N ALA A 341 14.52 -11.74 8.96
CA ALA A 341 13.49 -11.10 9.78
C ALA A 341 13.23 -11.86 11.08
N LYS A 342 12.94 -11.14 12.16
CA LYS A 342 12.45 -11.75 13.39
C LYS A 342 11.07 -12.40 13.17
N PRO A 343 10.66 -13.37 14.01
CA PRO A 343 9.38 -14.07 13.85
C PRO A 343 8.16 -13.15 13.69
N GLY A 344 8.08 -12.03 14.41
CA GLY A 344 7.02 -11.03 14.33
C GLY A 344 7.18 -10.02 13.19
N GLU A 345 8.32 -9.97 12.53
CA GLU A 345 8.64 -9.00 11.46
C GLU A 345 8.64 -9.62 10.05
N ARG A 346 8.39 -10.94 9.94
CA ARG A 346 8.45 -11.64 8.65
C ARG A 346 7.42 -11.10 7.67
N PRO A 347 7.85 -10.72 6.45
CA PRO A 347 6.93 -10.21 5.45
C PRO A 347 6.07 -11.33 4.86
N TYR A 348 4.84 -11.00 4.45
CA TYR A 348 4.01 -11.88 3.64
C TYR A 348 4.34 -11.68 2.16
N PHE A 349 4.19 -12.74 1.36
CA PHE A 349 4.49 -12.72 -0.07
C PHE A 349 3.35 -13.35 -0.87
N PRO A 350 3.10 -12.94 -2.11
CA PRO A 350 2.13 -13.60 -2.98
C PRO A 350 2.46 -15.09 -3.17
N GLY A 351 1.51 -15.97 -2.85
CA GLY A 351 1.70 -17.42 -2.96
C GLY A 351 2.83 -17.98 -2.08
N GLY A 352 3.31 -17.19 -1.13
CA GLY A 352 4.42 -17.55 -0.25
C GLY A 352 3.97 -18.18 1.05
N THR A 353 4.68 -19.22 1.50
CA THR A 353 4.60 -19.78 2.84
C THR A 353 5.95 -19.60 3.52
N PHE A 354 5.94 -19.49 4.86
CA PHE A 354 7.19 -19.41 5.63
C PHE A 354 7.89 -20.76 5.81
N GLY A 355 7.33 -21.82 5.23
CA GLY A 355 7.87 -23.18 5.40
C GLY A 355 7.98 -23.58 6.88
N THR A 356 9.16 -24.05 7.30
CA THR A 356 9.45 -24.50 8.67
C THR A 356 10.02 -23.39 9.57
N LEU A 357 10.12 -22.14 9.11
CA LEU A 357 10.68 -21.05 9.90
C LEU A 357 9.82 -20.76 11.15
N PRO A 358 10.42 -20.58 12.34
CA PRO A 358 9.69 -20.18 13.54
C PRO A 358 8.95 -18.85 13.31
N GLN A 359 7.70 -18.77 13.74
CA GLN A 359 6.85 -17.59 13.58
C GLN A 359 6.20 -17.21 14.91
N SER A 360 5.92 -15.92 15.09
CA SER A 360 5.05 -15.46 16.17
C SER A 360 3.61 -15.98 15.98
N GLN A 361 2.83 -16.02 17.05
CA GLN A 361 1.43 -16.42 16.94
C GLN A 361 0.65 -15.48 16.02
N GLY A 362 0.83 -14.14 16.20
CA GLY A 362 0.19 -13.14 15.35
C GLY A 362 0.53 -13.30 13.86
N THR A 363 1.80 -13.62 13.53
CA THR A 363 2.20 -13.90 12.13
C THR A 363 1.46 -15.09 11.54
N ARG A 364 1.36 -16.19 12.30
CA ARG A 364 0.61 -17.42 11.86
C ARG A 364 -0.88 -17.13 11.67
N ASP A 365 -1.46 -16.34 12.56
CA ASP A 365 -2.89 -16.07 12.51
C ASP A 365 -3.24 -15.13 11.34
N VAL A 366 -2.43 -14.11 11.05
CA VAL A 366 -2.59 -13.30 9.82
C VAL A 366 -2.45 -14.16 8.57
N GLN A 367 -1.47 -15.06 8.52
CA GLN A 367 -1.31 -15.98 7.38
C GLN A 367 -2.56 -16.84 7.17
N LYS A 368 -3.13 -17.41 8.25
CA LYS A 368 -4.38 -18.18 8.16
C LYS A 368 -5.56 -17.35 7.68
N LEU A 369 -5.65 -16.08 8.09
CA LEU A 369 -6.69 -15.18 7.61
C LEU A 369 -6.55 -14.89 6.11
N LEU A 370 -5.33 -14.64 5.62
CA LEU A 370 -5.05 -14.48 4.20
C LEU A 370 -5.36 -15.74 3.38
N GLU A 371 -4.93 -16.92 3.87
CA GLU A 371 -5.18 -18.21 3.20
C GLU A 371 -6.65 -18.62 3.22
N GLY A 372 -7.39 -18.23 4.26
CA GLY A 372 -8.81 -18.54 4.44
C GLY A 372 -9.77 -17.48 3.91
N ALA A 373 -9.26 -16.40 3.32
CA ALA A 373 -10.09 -15.32 2.78
C ALA A 373 -10.96 -15.83 1.62
N GLY A 374 -12.21 -15.42 1.60
CA GLY A 374 -13.11 -15.66 0.45
C GLY A 374 -12.82 -14.70 -0.68
N GLN A 375 -12.52 -13.46 -0.35
CA GLN A 375 -12.03 -12.42 -1.25
C GLN A 375 -11.01 -11.51 -0.54
N ILE A 376 -10.10 -10.96 -1.30
CA ILE A 376 -9.20 -9.90 -0.89
C ILE A 376 -9.41 -8.70 -1.80
N CYS A 377 -9.44 -7.51 -1.24
CA CYS A 377 -9.59 -6.25 -1.97
C CYS A 377 -8.38 -5.36 -1.67
N LEU A 378 -7.81 -4.78 -2.70
CA LEU A 378 -6.73 -3.82 -2.53
C LEU A 378 -7.25 -2.57 -1.82
N ASP A 379 -6.44 -2.02 -0.91
CA ASP A 379 -6.67 -0.76 -0.22
C ASP A 379 -7.13 0.32 -1.21
N ALA A 380 -8.33 0.86 -0.99
CA ALA A 380 -8.96 1.77 -1.94
C ALA A 380 -8.21 3.09 -2.05
N SER A 381 -7.73 3.64 -0.93
CA SER A 381 -6.98 4.91 -0.95
C SER A 381 -5.65 4.75 -1.68
N ASP A 382 -4.97 3.61 -1.50
CA ASP A 382 -3.73 3.30 -2.22
C ASP A 382 -3.97 3.10 -3.74
N ALA A 383 -5.16 2.64 -4.13
CA ALA A 383 -5.53 2.43 -5.53
C ALA A 383 -6.07 3.70 -6.21
N MET A 384 -6.59 4.66 -5.46
CA MET A 384 -7.17 5.90 -5.98
C MET A 384 -6.13 6.80 -6.66
N PRO A 385 -6.57 7.67 -7.61
CA PRO A 385 -5.72 8.73 -8.12
C PRO A 385 -5.14 9.57 -6.98
N PRO A 386 -3.84 9.94 -7.04
CA PRO A 386 -3.12 10.57 -5.92
C PRO A 386 -3.80 11.81 -5.34
N THR A 387 -4.40 12.65 -6.19
CA THR A 387 -5.08 13.88 -5.75
C THR A 387 -6.35 13.57 -4.95
N LEU A 388 -7.12 12.57 -5.35
CA LEU A 388 -8.32 12.13 -4.64
C LEU A 388 -7.95 11.47 -3.31
N ARG A 389 -6.92 10.61 -3.30
CA ARG A 389 -6.39 10.01 -2.06
C ARG A 389 -5.97 11.10 -1.07
N ASP A 390 -5.19 12.09 -1.51
CA ASP A 390 -4.73 13.19 -0.65
C ASP A 390 -5.91 14.04 -0.14
N ALA A 391 -6.98 14.19 -0.94
CA ALA A 391 -8.23 14.82 -0.49
C ALA A 391 -8.94 13.97 0.56
N PHE A 392 -8.94 12.65 0.42
CA PHE A 392 -9.52 11.73 1.39
C PHE A 392 -8.77 11.77 2.73
N TYR A 393 -7.44 11.75 2.74
CA TYR A 393 -6.63 11.93 3.96
C TYR A 393 -7.00 13.22 4.68
N ARG A 394 -7.09 14.35 3.97
CA ARG A 394 -7.50 15.63 4.58
C ARG A 394 -8.92 15.61 5.12
N ALA A 395 -9.86 15.00 4.41
CA ALA A 395 -11.24 14.87 4.87
C ALA A 395 -11.33 14.05 6.15
N VAL A 396 -10.55 12.98 6.28
CA VAL A 396 -10.43 12.19 7.51
C VAL A 396 -9.93 13.03 8.69
N LEU A 397 -8.84 13.79 8.48
CA LEU A 397 -8.29 14.63 9.55
C LEU A 397 -9.29 15.70 10.01
N GLU A 398 -10.02 16.31 9.09
CA GLU A 398 -11.05 17.31 9.42
C GLU A 398 -12.24 16.66 10.13
N PHE A 399 -12.70 15.49 9.68
CA PHE A 399 -13.77 14.73 10.27
C PHE A 399 -13.46 14.31 11.72
N LEU A 400 -12.25 13.85 12.00
CA LEU A 400 -11.82 13.44 13.36
C LEU A 400 -11.89 14.57 14.37
N GLY A 401 -11.73 15.82 13.95
CA GLY A 401 -11.91 16.98 14.83
C GLY A 401 -13.35 17.17 15.30
N HIS A 402 -14.34 16.76 14.49
CA HIS A 402 -15.77 16.98 14.74
C HIS A 402 -16.63 15.83 14.21
N PRO A 403 -16.46 14.58 14.69
CA PRO A 403 -17.07 13.39 14.08
C PRO A 403 -18.59 13.33 14.20
N GLN A 404 -19.21 14.16 15.06
CA GLN A 404 -20.65 14.26 15.24
C GLN A 404 -21.29 15.41 14.44
N ASP A 405 -20.50 16.18 13.69
CA ASP A 405 -21.02 17.26 12.83
C ASP A 405 -21.48 16.71 11.47
N HIS A 406 -22.79 16.46 11.36
CA HIS A 406 -23.40 15.94 10.12
C HIS A 406 -23.32 16.92 8.94
N ASP A 407 -23.29 18.24 9.21
CA ASP A 407 -23.13 19.25 8.16
C ASP A 407 -21.70 19.27 7.64
N LEU A 408 -20.71 19.15 8.52
CA LEU A 408 -19.33 18.96 8.12
C LEU A 408 -19.19 17.72 7.24
N LEU A 409 -19.66 16.56 7.67
CA LEU A 409 -19.61 15.34 6.87
C LEU A 409 -20.26 15.53 5.49
N THR A 410 -21.39 16.24 5.44
CA THR A 410 -22.04 16.54 4.15
C THR A 410 -21.15 17.38 3.24
N ARG A 411 -20.43 18.37 3.78
CA ARG A 411 -19.48 19.19 3.00
C ARG A 411 -18.28 18.38 2.53
N LEU A 412 -17.69 17.57 3.41
CA LEU A 412 -16.54 16.73 3.08
C LEU A 412 -16.87 15.75 1.94
N LEU A 413 -18.00 15.03 2.04
CA LEU A 413 -18.43 14.10 0.99
C LEU A 413 -18.70 14.81 -0.34
N LYS A 414 -19.23 16.04 -0.33
CA LYS A 414 -19.40 16.85 -1.55
C LYS A 414 -18.05 17.28 -2.15
N GLN A 415 -17.06 17.60 -1.33
CA GLN A 415 -15.72 17.95 -1.80
C GLN A 415 -15.02 16.75 -2.44
N LEU A 416 -15.09 15.59 -1.80
CA LEU A 416 -14.55 14.33 -2.33
C LEU A 416 -15.26 13.94 -3.64
N GLU A 417 -16.57 14.13 -3.73
CA GLU A 417 -17.33 13.88 -4.96
C GLU A 417 -16.91 14.82 -6.10
N ALA A 418 -16.68 16.09 -5.81
CA ALA A 418 -16.21 17.05 -6.81
C ALA A 418 -14.83 16.64 -7.34
N GLU A 419 -13.92 16.19 -6.45
CA GLU A 419 -12.60 15.70 -6.83
C GLU A 419 -12.71 14.40 -7.66
N ARG A 420 -13.54 13.44 -7.23
CA ARG A 420 -13.79 12.21 -8.01
C ARG A 420 -14.23 12.52 -9.45
N ILE A 421 -15.19 13.46 -9.61
CA ILE A 421 -15.68 13.86 -10.93
C ILE A 421 -14.56 14.48 -11.78
N LEU A 422 -13.69 15.30 -11.17
CA LEU A 422 -12.54 15.88 -11.84
C LEU A 422 -11.58 14.79 -12.32
N GLN A 423 -11.18 13.89 -11.42
CA GLN A 423 -10.29 12.77 -11.74
C GLN A 423 -10.87 11.81 -12.80
N GLN A 424 -12.20 11.63 -12.82
CA GLN A 424 -12.89 10.85 -13.85
C GLN A 424 -12.78 11.53 -15.23
N ARG A 425 -12.95 12.85 -15.30
CA ARG A 425 -12.81 13.63 -16.56
C ARG A 425 -11.38 13.60 -17.11
N GLU A 426 -10.40 13.53 -16.22
CA GLU A 426 -8.98 13.41 -16.56
C GLU A 426 -8.57 11.98 -16.93
N GLY A 427 -9.50 11.02 -16.86
CA GLY A 427 -9.20 9.60 -17.09
C GLY A 427 -8.20 9.01 -16.09
N ALA A 428 -8.18 9.52 -14.85
CA ALA A 428 -7.20 9.13 -13.86
C ALA A 428 -7.50 7.79 -13.17
N PHE A 429 -8.76 7.33 -13.23
CA PHE A 429 -9.14 6.00 -12.76
C PHE A 429 -8.84 4.96 -13.84
N VAL A 430 -7.70 4.30 -13.72
CA VAL A 430 -7.24 3.28 -14.69
C VAL A 430 -7.04 1.91 -14.06
N LEU A 431 -7.26 1.80 -12.75
CA LEU A 431 -7.28 0.53 -12.03
C LEU A 431 -8.71 0.00 -12.00
N ASP A 432 -8.86 -1.26 -12.38
CA ASP A 432 -10.05 -2.09 -12.24
C ASP A 432 -9.63 -3.39 -11.53
N ASP A 433 -10.59 -4.26 -11.21
CA ASP A 433 -10.34 -5.58 -10.62
C ASP A 433 -9.50 -5.52 -9.34
N LEU A 434 -9.91 -4.61 -8.42
CA LEU A 434 -9.23 -4.43 -7.13
C LEU A 434 -9.53 -5.55 -6.12
N CYS A 435 -10.60 -6.33 -6.35
CA CYS A 435 -11.01 -7.43 -5.51
C CYS A 435 -10.88 -8.75 -6.27
N ASP A 436 -10.15 -9.72 -5.69
CA ASP A 436 -9.94 -11.03 -6.29
C ASP A 436 -10.02 -12.14 -5.22
N ASN A 437 -10.04 -13.38 -5.66
CA ASN A 437 -9.86 -14.51 -4.78
C ASN A 437 -8.38 -14.61 -4.36
N PRO A 438 -8.09 -15.02 -3.12
CA PRO A 438 -6.70 -15.16 -2.69
C PRO A 438 -5.93 -16.10 -3.62
N VAL A 439 -4.71 -15.72 -3.98
CA VAL A 439 -3.82 -16.52 -4.84
C VAL A 439 -3.50 -17.84 -4.14
N GLY A 440 -4.06 -18.91 -4.60
CA GLY A 440 -3.94 -20.27 -4.03
C GLY A 440 -5.21 -21.10 -4.15
N ALA A 441 -6.36 -20.48 -4.34
CA ALA A 441 -7.58 -21.18 -4.73
C ALA A 441 -7.53 -21.47 -6.24
N SER A 442 -6.72 -22.45 -6.64
CA SER A 442 -6.93 -23.09 -7.94
C SER A 442 -8.30 -23.78 -7.92
N PRO A 443 -9.09 -23.67 -9.04
CA PRO A 443 -10.38 -24.33 -9.13
C PRO A 443 -10.29 -25.84 -9.01
#